data_859fe111e9e3ec397bf8cb4db884c2a4
#
_entry.id   859fe111e9e3ec397bf8cb4db884c2a4
#
_cell.length_a   1.000
_cell.length_b   1.000
_cell.length_c   1.000
_cell.angle_alpha   90.00
_cell.angle_beta   90.00
_cell.angle_gamma   90.00
#
_symmetry.space_group_name_H-M   'P 1'
#
loop_
_entity.id
_entity.type
_entity.pdbx_description
1 polymer ?
#
loop_
_entity_poly.entity_id
_entity_poly.type
_entity_poly.pdbx_seq_one_letter_code
_entity_poly.pdbx_strand_id
1 'polypeptide(L)'
;MAPQPPKRLLRLLHDALAETPPGRCVWVALSGGLDSSLLLMLAAEASQDSGQVLRALHVNHGLQAAAADFETHCQQLCQRLGVPLTVERVAIESLGEGGVGAARRARYAAFAQHVKPGDALWLGQHQDDQAETLL
;
A
#
# COMPACT_ATOMS: atom_id res chain seq x y z
N MET A 1 -15.38 15.64 16.17
CA MET A 1 -13.98 15.29 16.43
C MET A 1 -13.72 13.89 16.00
N ALA A 2 -12.75 13.71 15.14
CA ALA A 2 -12.43 12.37 14.68
C ALA A 2 -11.80 11.57 15.81
N PRO A 3 -12.15 10.30 15.93
CA PRO A 3 -11.51 9.46 16.93
C PRO A 3 -10.05 9.30 16.61
N GLN A 4 -9.23 9.33 17.61
CA GLN A 4 -7.81 9.11 17.41
C GLN A 4 -7.53 7.64 17.39
N PRO A 5 -6.56 7.21 16.60
CA PRO A 5 -6.19 5.80 16.59
C PRO A 5 -5.67 5.38 17.95
N PRO A 6 -5.83 4.11 18.30
CA PRO A 6 -5.30 3.63 19.56
C PRO A 6 -3.79 3.80 19.62
N LYS A 7 -3.30 4.31 20.72
CA LYS A 7 -1.86 4.52 20.89
C LYS A 7 -1.08 3.24 20.74
N ARG A 8 -1.66 2.14 21.15
CA ARG A 8 -1.02 0.84 21.07
C ARG A 8 -0.76 0.46 19.61
N LEU A 9 -1.74 0.71 18.74
CA LEU A 9 -1.60 0.39 17.32
C LEU A 9 -0.57 1.30 16.67
N LEU A 10 -0.57 2.57 17.00
CA LEU A 10 0.43 3.49 16.47
C LEU A 10 1.82 3.10 16.92
N ARG A 11 1.97 2.62 18.15
CA ARG A 11 3.28 2.19 18.63
C ARG A 11 3.76 0.95 17.88
N LEU A 12 2.86 0.01 17.60
CA LEU A 12 3.22 -1.16 16.81
C LEU A 12 3.69 -0.77 15.42
N LEU A 13 3.02 0.17 14.80
CA LEU A 13 3.42 0.63 13.48
C LEU A 13 4.72 1.40 13.52
N HIS A 14 4.92 2.20 14.55
CA HIS A 14 6.17 2.93 14.72
C HIS A 14 7.34 1.96 14.88
N ASP A 15 7.14 0.88 15.65
CA ASP A 15 8.17 -0.14 15.82
C ASP A 15 8.44 -0.88 14.51
N ALA A 16 7.38 -1.15 13.75
CA ALA A 16 7.53 -1.79 12.45
C ALA A 16 8.30 -0.90 11.47
N LEU A 17 8.04 0.40 11.50
CA LEU A 17 8.80 1.34 10.66
C LEU A 17 10.27 1.31 11.02
N ALA A 18 10.58 1.21 12.30
CA ALA A 18 11.96 1.22 12.75
C ALA A 18 12.74 0.00 12.30
N GLU A 19 12.04 -1.07 11.87
CA GLU A 19 12.72 -2.24 11.35
C GLU A 19 13.26 -2.00 9.94
N THR A 20 12.78 -0.98 9.27
CA THR A 20 13.29 -0.63 7.94
C THR A 20 14.50 0.28 8.12
N PRO A 21 15.62 -0.03 7.50
CA PRO A 21 16.82 0.79 7.69
C PRO A 21 16.62 2.23 7.26
N PRO A 22 17.30 3.18 7.89
CA PRO A 22 17.19 4.59 7.48
C PRO A 22 17.58 4.76 6.01
N GLY A 23 16.86 5.61 5.32
CA GLY A 23 17.10 5.82 3.90
C GLY A 23 16.36 4.86 2.99
N ARG A 24 15.71 3.85 3.56
CA ARG A 24 14.88 2.94 2.78
C ARG A 24 13.43 3.36 2.89
N CYS A 25 12.61 2.85 1.98
CA CYS A 25 11.21 3.22 1.93
C CYS A 25 10.33 2.16 2.52
N VAL A 26 9.25 2.60 3.14
CA VAL A 26 8.15 1.71 3.48
C VAL A 26 7.05 2.02 2.48
N TRP A 27 6.67 1.01 1.72
CA TRP A 27 5.63 1.14 0.70
C TRP A 27 4.35 0.54 1.25
N VAL A 28 3.25 1.25 1.10
CA VAL A 28 1.93 0.72 1.46
C VAL A 28 1.19 0.45 0.16
N ALA A 29 0.81 -0.80 -0.05
CA ALA A 29 0.03 -1.18 -1.21
C ALA A 29 -1.41 -0.73 -0.97
N LEU A 30 -1.86 0.23 -1.77
CA LEU A 30 -3.14 0.88 -1.56
C LEU A 30 -4.11 0.37 -2.61
N SER A 31 -5.12 -0.38 -2.19
CA SER A 31 -6.05 -0.98 -3.13
C SER A 31 -7.24 -0.09 -3.46
N GLY A 32 -7.47 0.92 -2.66
CA GLY A 32 -8.68 1.74 -2.75
C GLY A 32 -9.75 1.28 -1.79
N GLY A 33 -9.57 0.14 -1.15
CA GLY A 33 -10.51 -0.35 -0.14
C GLY A 33 -10.23 0.23 1.23
N LEU A 34 -11.10 -0.09 2.16
CA LEU A 34 -11.05 0.48 3.49
C LEU A 34 -9.81 0.04 4.27
N ASP A 35 -9.45 -1.24 4.20
CA ASP A 35 -8.35 -1.75 5.01
C ASP A 35 -7.02 -1.14 4.64
N SER A 36 -6.72 -1.04 3.34
CA SER A 36 -5.44 -0.45 2.91
C SER A 36 -5.43 1.05 3.15
N SER A 37 -6.57 1.72 3.03
CA SER A 37 -6.68 3.15 3.31
C SER A 37 -6.41 3.43 4.78
N LEU A 38 -6.98 2.61 5.67
CA LEU A 38 -6.77 2.77 7.10
C LEU A 38 -5.32 2.48 7.46
N LEU A 39 -4.72 1.46 6.86
CA LEU A 39 -3.31 1.17 7.09
C LEU A 39 -2.43 2.35 6.68
N LEU A 40 -2.71 2.97 5.55
CA LEU A 40 -1.93 4.13 5.11
C LEU A 40 -2.10 5.30 6.06
N MET A 41 -3.32 5.56 6.53
CA MET A 41 -3.55 6.65 7.46
C MET A 41 -2.78 6.44 8.76
N LEU A 42 -2.79 5.21 9.28
CA LEU A 42 -2.06 4.91 10.51
C LEU A 42 -0.56 4.96 10.30
N ALA A 43 -0.08 4.48 9.15
CA ALA A 43 1.33 4.52 8.83
C ALA A 43 1.83 5.96 8.68
N ALA A 44 1.01 6.82 8.08
CA ALA A 44 1.36 8.23 7.92
C ALA A 44 1.50 8.91 9.28
N GLU A 45 0.59 8.60 10.20
CA GLU A 45 0.65 9.15 11.54
C GLU A 45 1.89 8.63 12.28
N ALA A 46 2.15 7.34 12.21
CA ALA A 46 3.29 6.75 12.89
C ALA A 46 4.62 7.22 12.32
N SER A 47 4.66 7.57 11.02
CA SER A 47 5.91 7.93 10.37
C SER A 47 6.34 9.37 10.63
N GLN A 48 5.48 10.16 11.25
CA GLN A 48 5.80 11.57 11.44
C GLN A 48 7.06 11.77 12.27
N ASP A 49 7.29 10.88 13.23
CA ASP A 49 8.46 10.98 14.08
C ASP A 49 9.56 9.99 13.72
N SER A 50 9.43 9.28 12.62
CA SER A 50 10.42 8.30 12.23
C SER A 50 11.24 8.87 11.08
N GLY A 51 12.37 8.37 10.83
CA GLY A 51 13.21 8.84 9.73
C GLY A 51 12.98 8.11 8.42
N GLN A 52 12.01 7.20 8.38
CA GLN A 52 11.76 6.42 7.17
C GLN A 52 10.89 7.18 6.19
N VAL A 53 11.06 6.86 4.91
CA VAL A 53 10.28 7.46 3.85
C VAL A 53 9.06 6.57 3.61
N LEU A 54 7.88 7.14 3.67
CA LEU A 54 6.64 6.42 3.43
C LEU A 54 6.13 6.76 2.03
N ARG A 55 5.80 5.74 1.25
CA ARG A 55 5.25 5.90 -0.09
C ARG A 55 4.07 4.95 -0.26
N ALA A 56 3.19 5.27 -1.15
CA ALA A 56 2.05 4.42 -1.47
C ALA A 56 2.13 3.96 -2.92
N LEU A 57 1.65 2.76 -3.18
CA LEU A 57 1.65 2.20 -4.53
C LEU A 57 0.26 1.62 -4.79
N HIS A 58 -0.38 2.09 -5.85
CA HIS A 58 -1.68 1.60 -6.28
C HIS A 58 -1.54 0.97 -7.65
N VAL A 59 -2.04 -0.26 -7.80
CA VAL A 59 -2.03 -0.94 -9.08
C VAL A 59 -3.46 -0.97 -9.61
N ASN A 60 -3.66 -0.34 -10.76
CA ASN A 60 -4.96 -0.28 -11.41
C ASN A 60 -4.96 -1.29 -12.54
N HIS A 61 -5.79 -2.32 -12.41
CA HIS A 61 -5.87 -3.37 -13.42
C HIS A 61 -6.89 -3.06 -14.51
N GLY A 62 -7.76 -2.13 -14.28
CA GLY A 62 -8.81 -1.81 -15.23
C GLY A 62 -9.86 -2.88 -15.38
N LEU A 63 -9.90 -3.85 -14.47
CA LEU A 63 -10.81 -4.97 -14.61
C LEU A 63 -12.22 -4.68 -14.11
N GLN A 64 -12.36 -3.70 -13.26
CA GLN A 64 -13.66 -3.39 -12.67
C GLN A 64 -14.07 -2.00 -13.10
N ALA A 65 -15.37 -1.79 -13.21
CA ALA A 65 -15.88 -0.46 -13.54
C ALA A 65 -15.46 0.56 -12.48
N ALA A 66 -15.28 0.12 -11.25
CA ALA A 66 -14.90 1.00 -10.16
C ALA A 66 -13.41 1.29 -10.10
N ALA A 67 -12.60 0.75 -11.02
CA ALA A 67 -11.14 0.94 -10.95
C ALA A 67 -10.74 2.40 -10.98
N ALA A 68 -11.40 3.22 -11.78
CA ALA A 68 -11.09 4.65 -11.84
C ALA A 68 -11.45 5.35 -10.53
N ASP A 69 -12.53 4.92 -9.88
CA ASP A 69 -12.95 5.50 -8.61
C ASP A 69 -11.98 5.13 -7.50
N PHE A 70 -11.46 3.90 -7.51
CA PHE A 70 -10.47 3.48 -6.55
C PHE A 70 -9.18 4.29 -6.71
N GLU A 71 -8.76 4.50 -7.96
CA GLU A 71 -7.56 5.28 -8.22
C GLU A 71 -7.75 6.72 -7.74
N THR A 72 -8.90 7.33 -8.02
CA THR A 72 -9.18 8.69 -7.58
C THR A 72 -9.17 8.78 -6.06
N HIS A 73 -9.76 7.80 -5.39
CA HIS A 73 -9.77 7.76 -3.93
C HIS A 73 -8.33 7.69 -3.38
N CYS A 74 -7.49 6.85 -3.99
CA CYS A 74 -6.10 6.74 -3.57
C CYS A 74 -5.35 8.05 -3.76
N GLN A 75 -5.58 8.73 -4.89
CA GLN A 75 -4.95 10.00 -5.16
C GLN A 75 -5.35 11.07 -4.14
N GLN A 76 -6.63 11.13 -3.83
CA GLN A 76 -7.12 12.12 -2.87
C GLN A 76 -6.62 11.83 -1.47
N LEU A 77 -6.59 10.57 -1.08
CA LEU A 77 -6.13 10.20 0.24
C LEU A 77 -4.65 10.52 0.41
N CYS A 78 -3.84 10.15 -0.56
CA CYS A 78 -2.40 10.40 -0.49
C CYS A 78 -2.09 11.88 -0.51
N GLN A 79 -2.85 12.67 -1.28
CA GLN A 79 -2.66 14.10 -1.29
C GLN A 79 -2.97 14.70 0.07
N ARG A 80 -4.03 14.22 0.71
CA ARG A 80 -4.43 14.71 2.01
C ARG A 80 -3.41 14.36 3.09
N LEU A 81 -2.80 13.18 2.98
CA LEU A 81 -1.83 12.73 3.96
C LEU A 81 -0.39 13.19 3.66
N GLY A 82 -0.17 13.77 2.50
CA GLY A 82 1.17 14.19 2.11
C GLY A 82 2.09 13.02 1.78
N VAL A 83 1.53 11.90 1.32
CA VAL A 83 2.31 10.71 0.99
C VAL A 83 2.42 10.60 -0.52
N PRO A 84 3.63 10.45 -1.06
CA PRO A 84 3.77 10.26 -2.50
C PRO A 84 3.09 8.98 -2.97
N LEU A 85 2.37 9.07 -4.06
CA LEU A 85 1.65 7.93 -4.62
C LEU A 85 2.20 7.60 -5.99
N THR A 86 2.49 6.32 -6.21
CA THR A 86 2.81 5.81 -7.53
C THR A 86 1.63 4.97 -8.00
N VAL A 87 1.14 5.23 -9.18
CA VAL A 87 0.05 4.47 -9.77
C VAL A 87 0.60 3.70 -10.95
N GLU A 88 0.42 2.38 -10.93
CA GLU A 88 0.78 1.53 -12.04
C GLU A 88 -0.49 1.03 -12.69
N ARG A 89 -0.67 1.33 -13.94
CA ARG A 89 -1.80 0.83 -14.71
C ARG A 89 -1.33 -0.35 -15.50
N VAL A 90 -1.93 -1.50 -15.26
CA VAL A 90 -1.51 -2.74 -15.90
C VAL A 90 -2.66 -3.28 -16.74
N ALA A 91 -2.33 -3.80 -17.90
CA ALA A 91 -3.31 -4.47 -18.73
C ALA A 91 -3.20 -5.95 -18.45
N ILE A 92 -4.30 -6.55 -18.04
CA ILE A 92 -4.32 -7.97 -17.79
C ILE A 92 -5.01 -8.62 -18.94
N GLU A 93 -4.25 -9.37 -19.73
CA GLU A 93 -4.85 -10.08 -20.80
C GLU A 93 -5.38 -11.36 -20.23
N SER A 94 -6.60 -11.66 -20.58
CA SER A 94 -7.15 -12.88 -20.08
C SER A 94 -6.65 -14.00 -20.95
N LEU A 95 -5.60 -14.59 -20.56
CA LEU A 95 -5.00 -15.64 -21.31
C LEU A 95 -5.42 -16.98 -20.80
N GLY A 96 -6.66 -17.17 -20.55
CA GLY A 96 -7.12 -18.46 -20.10
C GLY A 96 -6.90 -18.78 -18.64
N GLU A 97 -6.27 -17.87 -17.92
CA GLU A 97 -6.09 -18.08 -16.52
C GLU A 97 -7.16 -17.28 -15.82
N GLY A 98 -7.68 -17.71 -14.77
CA GLY A 98 -8.68 -16.96 -14.04
C GLY A 98 -8.18 -15.55 -13.75
N GLY A 99 -9.03 -14.56 -13.91
CA GLY A 99 -8.66 -13.16 -13.75
C GLY A 99 -7.99 -12.86 -12.42
N VAL A 100 -8.35 -13.59 -11.37
CA VAL A 100 -7.77 -13.34 -10.05
C VAL A 100 -6.28 -13.70 -10.03
N GLY A 101 -5.91 -14.82 -10.64
CA GLY A 101 -4.51 -15.21 -10.67
C GLY A 101 -3.66 -14.26 -11.49
N ALA A 102 -4.17 -13.85 -12.65
CA ALA A 102 -3.45 -12.92 -13.50
C ALA A 102 -3.32 -11.55 -12.83
N ALA A 103 -4.38 -11.09 -12.16
CA ALA A 103 -4.35 -9.81 -11.47
C ALA A 103 -3.34 -9.83 -10.33
N ARG A 104 -3.28 -10.92 -9.58
CA ARG A 104 -2.32 -11.05 -8.49
C ARG A 104 -0.88 -11.00 -9.01
N ARG A 105 -0.59 -11.73 -10.09
CA ARG A 105 0.75 -11.72 -10.67
C ARG A 105 1.13 -10.35 -11.19
N ALA A 106 0.22 -9.67 -11.85
CA ALA A 106 0.49 -8.33 -12.36
C ALA A 106 0.76 -7.35 -11.23
N ARG A 107 0.03 -7.49 -10.12
CA ARG A 107 0.22 -6.63 -8.97
C ARG A 107 1.60 -6.85 -8.34
N TYR A 108 2.00 -8.11 -8.15
CA TYR A 108 3.30 -8.38 -7.57
C TYR A 108 4.44 -7.99 -8.51
N ALA A 109 4.24 -8.10 -9.82
CA ALA A 109 5.23 -7.63 -10.77
C ALA A 109 5.41 -6.11 -10.68
N ALA A 110 4.31 -5.38 -10.49
CA ALA A 110 4.38 -3.94 -10.33
C ALA A 110 5.10 -3.57 -9.04
N PHE A 111 4.82 -4.30 -7.94
CA PHE A 111 5.51 -4.06 -6.68
C PHE A 111 7.02 -4.25 -6.88
N ALA A 112 7.42 -5.31 -7.58
CA ALA A 112 8.83 -5.62 -7.77
C ALA A 112 9.57 -4.53 -8.56
N GLN A 113 8.86 -3.77 -9.37
CA GLN A 113 9.48 -2.69 -10.13
C GLN A 113 9.82 -1.48 -9.25
N HIS A 114 9.09 -1.30 -8.17
CA HIS A 114 9.24 -0.10 -7.35
C HIS A 114 9.88 -0.36 -5.99
N VAL A 115 9.58 -1.50 -5.39
CA VAL A 115 10.09 -1.83 -4.06
C VAL A 115 11.48 -2.43 -4.21
N LYS A 116 12.47 -1.73 -3.67
CA LYS A 116 13.87 -2.13 -3.83
C LYS A 116 14.32 -2.97 -2.66
N PRO A 117 15.43 -3.71 -2.82
CA PRO A 117 15.95 -4.47 -1.69
C PRO A 117 16.19 -3.59 -0.48
N GLY A 118 15.75 -4.03 0.67
CA GLY A 118 15.84 -3.26 1.89
C GLY A 118 14.60 -2.42 2.18
N ASP A 119 13.74 -2.21 1.19
CA ASP A 119 12.47 -1.54 1.41
C ASP A 119 11.47 -2.54 1.99
N ALA A 120 10.46 -2.04 2.67
CA ALA A 120 9.37 -2.87 3.15
C ALA A 120 8.11 -2.61 2.32
N LEU A 121 7.30 -3.62 2.19
CA LEU A 121 6.00 -3.49 1.52
C LEU A 121 4.93 -3.94 2.49
N TRP A 122 4.01 -3.05 2.82
CA TRP A 122 2.93 -3.36 3.75
C TRP A 122 1.64 -3.55 2.96
N LEU A 123 0.96 -4.65 3.22
CA LEU A 123 -0.28 -5.00 2.55
C LEU A 123 -1.42 -4.92 3.53
N GLY A 124 -2.46 -4.25 3.15
CA GLY A 124 -3.63 -4.12 4.00
C GLY A 124 -4.70 -5.17 3.76
N GLN A 125 -4.34 -6.31 3.19
CA GLN A 125 -5.29 -7.34 2.94
C GLN A 125 -5.24 -8.34 4.04
N HIS A 126 -6.36 -8.62 4.65
CA HIS A 126 -6.22 -9.56 5.68
C HIS A 126 -6.85 -10.85 5.36
N GLN A 127 -7.22 -11.07 4.16
CA GLN A 127 -7.67 -12.30 3.91
C GLN A 127 -6.61 -13.23 3.68
N ASP A 128 -5.65 -12.90 3.11
CA ASP A 128 -4.62 -13.82 2.85
C ASP A 128 -3.59 -13.66 3.79
N ASP A 129 -3.80 -12.80 4.52
CA ASP A 129 -3.06 -12.58 5.43
C ASP A 129 -1.95 -12.92 5.75
N GLN A 130 -1.52 -13.04 5.39
CA GLN A 130 -0.36 -13.31 5.53
C GLN A 130 0.32 -12.15 5.43
N ALA A 131 0.22 -11.32 5.93
CA ALA A 131 1.00 -10.21 6.06
C ALA A 131 2.35 -10.52 5.71
N GLU A 132 2.63 -10.64 4.58
CA GLU A 132 3.89 -10.88 4.29
C GLU A 132 4.61 -9.70 4.04
N THR A 133 5.58 -9.47 4.74
CA THR A 133 6.49 -8.45 4.47
C THR A 133 7.38 -8.97 3.43
N LEU A 134 7.26 -8.49 2.29
CA LEU A 134 8.20 -8.83 1.28
C LEU A 134 9.36 -7.92 1.45
N LEU A 135 10.36 -8.40 1.95
CA LEU A 135 11.58 -7.60 2.09
C LEU A 135 12.42 -7.66 0.85
#